data_ded1a2d91b7d1189d7fa668f64ee3e72
#
_entry.id   ded1a2d91b7d1189d7fa668f64ee3e72
#
_cell.length_a   1.000
_cell.length_b   1.000
_cell.length_c   1.000
_cell.angle_alpha   90.00
_cell.angle_beta   90.00
_cell.angle_gamma   90.00
#
_symmetry.space_group_name_H-M   'P 1'
#
loop_
_entity.id
_entity.type
_entity.pdbx_description
1 polymer ?
#
loop_
_entity_poly.entity_id
_entity_poly.type
_entity_poly.pdbx_seq_one_letter_code
_entity_poly.pdbx_strand_id
1 'polypeptide(L)'
;MRLRPSDLVVAMDIVVPGHQLLVISERGLGKPTILTSYKRQSRSGYGLRTFRITSKSGPVATAKIVREAEDLLIVSERGQVTRTSITEIRGRGRLTTGVSIVSLAQNDKVVAIASLDPKERTPNDSLSSYSTINDSTDIDIGSVSTNGHQQPNDSSETIET
;
A
#
# COMPACT_ATOMS: atom_id res chain seq x y z
N MET A 1 5.09 20.83 -21.86
CA MET A 1 5.24 21.60 -20.61
C MET A 1 6.69 22.06 -20.53
N ARG A 2 6.94 23.26 -20.03
CA ARG A 2 8.30 23.73 -19.73
C ARG A 2 8.68 23.34 -18.31
N LEU A 3 9.87 22.85 -18.12
CA LEU A 3 10.47 22.56 -16.81
C LEU A 3 11.49 23.66 -16.47
N ARG A 4 11.63 23.96 -15.19
CA ARG A 4 12.73 24.80 -14.69
C ARG A 4 14.00 23.96 -14.54
N PRO A 5 15.16 24.58 -14.44
CA PRO A 5 16.37 23.85 -14.05
C PRO A 5 16.10 23.06 -12.75
N SER A 6 16.51 21.81 -12.72
CA SER A 6 16.33 20.86 -11.61
C SER A 6 14.88 20.33 -11.39
N ASP A 7 13.90 20.72 -12.20
CA ASP A 7 12.59 20.09 -12.15
C ASP A 7 12.63 18.70 -12.81
N LEU A 8 11.92 17.74 -12.21
CA LEU A 8 11.75 16.39 -12.73
C LEU A 8 10.27 16.10 -12.97
N VAL A 9 9.98 15.28 -13.99
CA VAL A 9 8.65 14.71 -14.21
C VAL A 9 8.53 13.48 -13.30
N VAL A 10 7.65 13.54 -12.29
CA VAL A 10 7.47 12.45 -11.31
C VAL A 10 6.27 11.56 -11.63
N ALA A 11 5.32 12.05 -12.43
CA ALA A 11 4.15 11.28 -12.86
C ALA A 11 3.52 11.84 -14.12
N MET A 12 2.80 11.00 -14.84
CA MET A 12 1.95 11.35 -15.97
C MET A 12 0.72 10.43 -15.95
N ASP A 13 -0.46 11.01 -16.14
CA ASP A 13 -1.69 10.23 -16.15
C ASP A 13 -2.74 10.85 -17.08
N ILE A 14 -3.76 10.08 -17.42
CA ILE A 14 -4.86 10.49 -18.30
C ILE A 14 -5.97 11.09 -17.43
N VAL A 15 -6.40 12.30 -17.81
CA VAL A 15 -7.52 12.97 -17.12
C VAL A 15 -8.84 12.29 -17.48
N VAL A 16 -9.54 11.79 -16.47
CA VAL A 16 -10.86 11.19 -16.59
C VAL A 16 -11.88 12.09 -15.89
N PRO A 17 -12.96 12.52 -16.57
CA PRO A 17 -14.00 13.33 -15.95
C PRO A 17 -14.59 12.64 -14.70
N GLY A 18 -14.89 13.40 -13.66
CA GLY A 18 -15.43 12.89 -12.39
C GLY A 18 -14.37 12.29 -11.44
N HIS A 19 -13.12 12.14 -11.88
CA HIS A 19 -12.03 11.68 -11.03
C HIS A 19 -11.33 12.85 -10.31
N GLN A 20 -10.42 12.52 -9.41
CA GLN A 20 -9.62 13.46 -8.63
C GLN A 20 -8.13 13.24 -8.91
N LEU A 21 -7.33 14.29 -8.80
CA LEU A 21 -5.88 14.19 -8.81
C LEU A 21 -5.39 13.95 -7.38
N LEU A 22 -4.91 12.76 -7.10
CA LEU A 22 -4.18 12.43 -5.88
C LEU A 22 -2.71 12.80 -6.06
N VAL A 23 -2.16 13.53 -5.11
CA VAL A 23 -0.72 13.88 -5.06
C VAL A 23 -0.19 13.44 -3.71
N ILE A 24 0.92 12.72 -3.70
CA ILE A 24 1.60 12.24 -2.49
C ILE A 24 3.05 12.70 -2.50
N SER A 25 3.52 13.15 -1.36
CA SER A 25 4.90 13.56 -1.13
C SER A 25 5.76 12.42 -0.58
N GLU A 26 7.06 12.55 -0.68
CA GLU A 26 8.02 11.55 -0.18
C GLU A 26 7.82 11.20 1.30
N ARG A 27 7.39 12.16 2.13
CA ARG A 27 7.14 11.94 3.56
C ARG A 27 5.71 11.52 3.90
N GLY A 28 4.95 10.97 2.93
CA GLY A 28 3.65 10.38 3.16
C GLY A 28 2.51 11.37 3.37
N LEU A 29 2.71 12.66 3.10
CA LEU A 29 1.61 13.63 3.08
C LEU A 29 1.01 13.68 1.68
N GLY A 30 -0.31 13.75 1.59
CA GLY A 30 -0.96 13.82 0.30
C GLY A 30 -2.41 14.28 0.39
N LYS A 31 -3.05 14.37 -0.76
CA LYS A 31 -4.44 14.81 -0.88
C LYS A 31 -5.01 14.51 -2.25
N PRO A 32 -6.26 14.09 -2.35
CA PRO A 32 -7.03 14.21 -3.57
C PRO A 32 -7.51 15.65 -3.77
N THR A 33 -7.53 16.09 -5.02
CA THR A 33 -8.03 17.41 -5.43
C THR A 33 -8.91 17.26 -6.66
N ILE A 34 -10.11 17.84 -6.64
CA ILE A 34 -11.05 17.77 -7.76
C ILE A 34 -10.43 18.40 -9.02
N LEU A 35 -10.59 17.74 -10.17
CA LEU A 35 -9.99 18.17 -11.44
C LEU A 35 -10.50 19.52 -11.93
N THR A 36 -11.71 19.91 -11.56
CA THR A 36 -12.29 21.25 -11.88
C THR A 36 -11.50 22.40 -11.27
N SER A 37 -10.68 22.14 -10.23
CA SER A 37 -9.76 23.13 -9.66
C SER A 37 -8.59 23.47 -10.57
N TYR A 38 -8.40 22.75 -11.68
CA TYR A 38 -7.31 22.94 -12.61
C TYR A 38 -7.84 23.50 -13.93
N LYS A 39 -7.41 24.70 -14.28
CA LYS A 39 -7.71 25.26 -15.60
C LYS A 39 -6.93 24.50 -16.67
N ARG A 40 -7.58 24.18 -17.78
CA ARG A 40 -6.93 23.61 -18.94
C ARG A 40 -5.82 24.55 -19.43
N GLN A 41 -4.64 24.01 -19.66
CA GLN A 41 -3.46 24.76 -20.08
C GLN A 41 -3.16 24.50 -21.57
N SER A 42 -2.66 25.52 -22.26
CA SER A 42 -2.09 25.37 -23.60
C SER A 42 -0.71 24.74 -23.57
N ARG A 43 -0.16 24.42 -24.74
CA ARG A 43 1.22 23.91 -24.86
C ARG A 43 2.24 24.94 -24.37
N SER A 44 3.42 24.46 -23.98
CA SER A 44 4.58 25.26 -23.58
C SER A 44 4.43 26.12 -22.31
N GLY A 45 3.38 25.88 -21.51
CA GLY A 45 3.24 26.52 -20.19
C GLY A 45 4.05 25.81 -19.09
N TYR A 46 4.23 26.47 -17.94
CA TYR A 46 4.86 25.93 -16.75
C TYR A 46 3.90 25.11 -15.87
N GLY A 47 2.63 25.00 -16.27
CA GLY A 47 1.61 24.30 -15.50
C GLY A 47 1.06 25.09 -14.32
N LEU A 48 0.35 24.41 -13.43
CA LEU A 48 -0.29 24.99 -12.26
C LEU A 48 0.27 24.33 -10.99
N ARG A 49 0.52 25.13 -9.97
CA ARG A 49 0.92 24.57 -8.66
C ARG A 49 -0.20 23.70 -8.11
N THR A 50 0.14 22.49 -7.72
CA THR A 50 -0.81 21.51 -7.17
C THR A 50 -0.54 21.13 -5.72
N PHE A 51 0.65 21.39 -5.21
CA PHE A 51 1.05 20.98 -3.86
C PHE A 51 1.97 22.04 -3.23
N ARG A 52 1.84 22.25 -1.92
CA ARG A 52 2.75 23.11 -1.16
C ARG A 52 3.84 22.23 -0.56
N ILE A 53 5.03 22.32 -1.10
CA ILE A 53 6.21 21.66 -0.56
C ILE A 53 6.69 22.40 0.70
N THR A 54 6.97 21.65 1.75
CA THR A 54 7.48 22.13 3.03
C THR A 54 8.55 21.16 3.55
N SER A 55 9.32 21.56 4.55
CA SER A 55 10.26 20.64 5.21
C SER A 55 9.56 19.39 5.78
N LYS A 56 8.30 19.52 6.20
CA LYS A 56 7.50 18.40 6.73
C LYS A 56 7.05 17.43 5.64
N SER A 57 6.72 17.91 4.44
CA SER A 57 6.23 17.05 3.34
C SER A 57 7.38 16.42 2.54
N GLY A 58 8.48 17.11 2.39
CA GLY A 58 9.44 16.80 1.34
C GLY A 58 8.88 17.08 -0.07
N PRO A 59 9.62 16.73 -1.12
CA PRO A 59 9.18 16.86 -2.50
C PRO A 59 8.01 15.93 -2.82
N VAL A 60 7.37 16.15 -3.98
CA VAL A 60 6.32 15.24 -4.49
C VAL A 60 6.97 13.95 -4.96
N ALA A 61 6.51 12.82 -4.43
CA ALA A 61 6.95 11.50 -4.84
C ALA A 61 6.23 11.05 -6.12
N THR A 62 4.89 11.20 -6.14
CA THR A 62 4.07 10.75 -7.26
C THR A 62 2.69 11.40 -7.27
N ALA A 63 1.98 11.23 -8.38
CA ALA A 63 0.59 11.66 -8.53
C ALA A 63 -0.17 10.66 -9.42
N LYS A 64 -1.49 10.53 -9.19
CA LYS A 64 -2.35 9.63 -9.96
C LYS A 64 -3.78 10.17 -10.05
N ILE A 65 -4.45 9.88 -11.15
CA ILE A 65 -5.89 10.11 -11.28
C ILE A 65 -6.62 8.94 -10.63
N VAL A 66 -7.49 9.25 -9.67
CA VAL A 66 -8.17 8.25 -8.84
C VAL A 66 -9.67 8.52 -8.75
N ARG A 67 -10.45 7.46 -8.53
CA ARG A 67 -11.87 7.54 -8.15
C ARG A 67 -11.98 7.52 -6.63
N GLU A 68 -13.00 8.15 -6.11
CA GLU A 68 -13.26 8.18 -4.67
C GLU A 68 -13.46 6.79 -4.06
N ALA A 69 -14.07 5.88 -4.82
CA ALA A 69 -14.35 4.50 -4.38
C ALA A 69 -13.14 3.56 -4.43
N GLU A 70 -11.99 3.99 -4.97
CA GLU A 70 -10.80 3.13 -5.07
C GLU A 70 -10.06 3.01 -3.74
N ASP A 71 -9.33 1.91 -3.61
CA ASP A 71 -8.30 1.76 -2.59
C ASP A 71 -6.93 2.13 -3.18
N LEU A 72 -6.07 2.60 -2.31
CA LEU A 72 -4.72 3.02 -2.64
C LEU A 72 -3.71 2.10 -1.95
N LEU A 73 -2.79 1.54 -2.72
CA LEU A 73 -1.57 0.94 -2.21
C LEU A 73 -0.46 1.97 -2.27
N ILE A 74 0.26 2.14 -1.17
CA ILE A 74 1.40 3.04 -1.04
C ILE A 74 2.60 2.18 -0.72
N VAL A 75 3.66 2.33 -1.50
CA VAL A 75 4.91 1.58 -1.34
C VAL A 75 6.03 2.54 -0.95
N SER A 76 6.75 2.20 0.11
CA SER A 76 7.92 2.94 0.55
C SER A 76 9.22 2.33 0.02
N GLU A 77 10.31 3.09 0.06
CA GLU A 77 11.65 2.67 -0.38
C GLU A 77 12.16 1.44 0.40
N ARG A 78 11.77 1.33 1.68
CA ARG A 78 12.15 0.19 2.54
C ARG A 78 11.20 -1.01 2.45
N GLY A 79 10.26 -0.99 1.49
CA GLY A 79 9.35 -2.10 1.25
C GLY A 79 8.10 -2.13 2.13
N GLN A 80 7.83 -1.09 2.93
CA GLN A 80 6.55 -0.97 3.61
C GLN A 80 5.44 -0.79 2.57
N VAL A 81 4.40 -1.61 2.64
CA VAL A 81 3.20 -1.49 1.81
C VAL A 81 2.01 -1.17 2.71
N THR A 82 1.33 -0.08 2.41
CA THR A 82 0.13 0.36 3.15
C THR A 82 -1.05 0.46 2.20
N ARG A 83 -2.18 -0.11 2.58
CA ARG A 83 -3.46 0.03 1.87
C ARG A 83 -4.36 1.00 2.64
N THR A 84 -4.98 1.94 1.95
CA THR A 84 -5.94 2.89 2.52
C THR A 84 -7.04 3.19 1.50
N SER A 85 -8.25 3.51 1.94
CA SER A 85 -9.30 3.93 1.03
C SER A 85 -9.13 5.40 0.64
N ILE A 86 -9.38 5.73 -0.63
CA ILE A 86 -9.38 7.14 -1.10
C ILE A 86 -10.43 7.96 -0.34
N THR A 87 -11.56 7.37 0.07
CA THR A 87 -12.60 8.05 0.84
C THR A 87 -12.14 8.54 2.22
N GLU A 88 -11.15 7.87 2.81
CA GLU A 88 -10.57 8.25 4.10
C GLU A 88 -9.62 9.44 3.99
N ILE A 89 -9.14 9.72 2.80
CA ILE A 89 -8.20 10.82 2.55
C ILE A 89 -8.97 12.10 2.30
N ARG A 90 -8.93 13.00 3.27
CA ARG A 90 -9.64 14.27 3.15
C ARG A 90 -9.15 15.09 1.94
N GLY A 91 -10.07 15.35 1.00
CA GLY A 91 -9.83 16.24 -0.14
C GLY A 91 -9.43 17.66 0.28
N ARG A 92 -8.50 18.26 -0.43
CA ARG A 92 -7.96 19.60 -0.16
C ARG A 92 -7.74 20.39 -1.43
N GLY A 93 -7.76 21.70 -1.30
CA GLY A 93 -7.47 22.62 -2.40
C GLY A 93 -6.01 22.51 -2.89
N ARG A 94 -5.78 22.93 -4.13
CA ARG A 94 -4.47 22.80 -4.82
C ARG A 94 -3.27 23.31 -4.03
N LEU A 95 -3.39 24.44 -3.34
CA LEU A 95 -2.26 25.12 -2.69
C LEU A 95 -1.97 24.67 -1.25
N THR A 96 -2.45 23.50 -0.85
CA THR A 96 -2.22 22.95 0.48
C THR A 96 -1.18 21.82 0.44
N THR A 97 -0.63 21.48 1.60
CA THR A 97 0.32 20.36 1.78
C THR A 97 -0.38 18.99 1.87
N GLY A 98 -1.71 18.98 2.08
CA GLY A 98 -2.46 17.75 2.28
C GLY A 98 -2.49 17.29 3.75
N VAL A 99 -2.79 16.02 3.93
CA VAL A 99 -2.86 15.33 5.22
C VAL A 99 -1.87 14.17 5.26
N SER A 100 -1.55 13.65 6.43
CA SER A 100 -0.78 12.41 6.54
C SER A 100 -1.64 11.25 6.06
N ILE A 101 -1.15 10.50 5.07
CA ILE A 101 -1.81 9.32 4.50
C ILE A 101 -1.14 8.05 5.02
N VAL A 102 0.17 8.07 5.16
CA VAL A 102 0.96 6.95 5.67
C VAL A 102 2.00 7.44 6.67
N SER A 103 2.19 6.67 7.73
CA SER A 103 3.29 6.87 8.67
C SER A 103 4.48 6.04 8.23
N LEU A 104 5.58 6.71 7.97
CA LEU A 104 6.82 6.08 7.51
C LEU A 104 7.84 5.99 8.65
N ALA A 105 8.68 4.97 8.61
CA ALA A 105 9.84 4.87 9.49
C ALA A 105 10.81 6.04 9.25
N GLN A 106 11.72 6.26 10.21
CA GLN A 106 12.75 7.30 10.08
C GLN A 106 13.62 7.05 8.82
N ASN A 107 13.80 8.08 8.02
CA ASN A 107 14.55 8.04 6.77
C ASN A 107 13.96 7.09 5.69
N ASP A 108 12.66 6.80 5.78
CA ASP A 108 11.93 6.14 4.71
C ASP A 108 11.17 7.16 3.87
N LYS A 109 10.83 6.80 2.63
CA LYS A 109 10.07 7.68 1.73
C LYS A 109 9.14 6.88 0.81
N VAL A 110 8.05 7.51 0.41
CA VAL A 110 7.15 6.97 -0.61
C VAL A 110 7.86 6.96 -1.96
N VAL A 111 7.80 5.84 -2.65
CA VAL A 111 8.39 5.67 -4.00
C VAL A 111 7.35 5.35 -5.07
N ALA A 112 6.26 4.69 -4.72
CA ALA A 112 5.22 4.32 -5.68
C ALA A 112 3.84 4.27 -5.05
N ILE A 113 2.82 4.39 -5.91
CA ILE A 113 1.41 4.14 -5.55
C ILE A 113 0.74 3.32 -6.65
N ALA A 114 -0.25 2.53 -6.26
CA ALA A 114 -1.19 1.89 -7.17
C ALA A 114 -2.61 2.09 -6.67
N SER A 115 -3.58 2.23 -7.58
CA SER A 115 -4.99 2.20 -7.21
C SER A 115 -5.57 0.83 -7.50
N LEU A 116 -6.46 0.36 -6.61
CA LEU A 116 -7.19 -0.88 -6.75
C LEU A 116 -8.69 -0.59 -6.90
N ASP A 117 -9.33 -1.27 -7.83
CA ASP A 117 -10.79 -1.22 -7.94
C ASP A 117 -11.42 -1.92 -6.73
N PRO A 118 -12.45 -1.34 -6.09
CA PRO A 118 -13.15 -1.99 -4.97
C PRO A 118 -13.74 -3.36 -5.33
N LYS A 119 -13.95 -3.66 -6.59
CA LYS A 119 -14.38 -5.00 -7.06
C LYS A 119 -13.32 -6.10 -6.87
N GLU A 120 -12.07 -5.73 -6.70
CA GLU A 120 -10.97 -6.67 -6.45
C GLU A 120 -10.77 -6.97 -4.95
N ARG A 121 -11.67 -6.50 -4.09
CA ARG A 121 -11.72 -6.93 -2.70
C ARG A 121 -12.20 -8.38 -2.66
N THR A 122 -11.30 -9.33 -2.50
CA THR A 122 -11.68 -10.70 -2.19
C THR A 122 -12.33 -10.73 -0.80
N PRO A 123 -13.38 -11.56 -0.58
CA PRO A 123 -14.07 -11.63 0.72
C PRO A 123 -13.17 -11.96 1.93
N ASN A 124 -11.91 -12.30 1.69
CA ASN A 124 -10.94 -12.72 2.71
C ASN A 124 -10.10 -11.56 3.29
N ASP A 125 -10.24 -10.33 2.77
CA ASP A 125 -9.48 -9.17 3.26
C ASP A 125 -9.99 -8.59 4.60
N SER A 126 -11.07 -9.14 5.14
CA SER A 126 -11.61 -8.76 6.45
C SER A 126 -10.95 -9.46 7.65
N LEU A 127 -10.00 -10.37 7.40
CA LEU A 127 -9.29 -11.12 8.43
C LEU A 127 -7.79 -10.96 8.29
N SER A 128 -7.25 -9.79 8.61
CA SER A 128 -5.83 -9.71 8.92
C SER A 128 -5.48 -8.49 9.75
N SER A 129 -5.84 -8.54 11.02
CA SER A 129 -4.92 -8.09 12.05
C SER A 129 -3.79 -9.12 12.09
N TYR A 130 -2.75 -8.95 11.30
CA TYR A 130 -1.51 -9.69 11.50
C TYR A 130 -0.92 -9.24 12.83
N SER A 131 -1.26 -9.95 13.90
CA SER A 131 -0.48 -9.98 15.11
C SER A 131 0.93 -10.42 14.75
N THR A 132 1.88 -9.62 15.13
CA THR A 132 3.32 -9.84 15.17
C THR A 132 3.63 -11.30 15.47
N ILE A 133 4.18 -12.02 14.51
CA ILE A 133 4.82 -13.30 14.76
C ILE A 133 6.12 -12.95 15.49
N ASN A 134 6.10 -13.05 16.81
CA ASN A 134 7.32 -13.16 17.60
C ASN A 134 7.91 -14.53 17.31
N ASP A 135 8.92 -14.54 16.49
CA ASP A 135 9.82 -15.67 16.29
C ASP A 135 10.62 -15.85 17.60
N SER A 136 10.15 -16.77 18.44
CA SER A 136 10.92 -17.34 19.52
C SER A 136 11.18 -18.78 19.14
N THR A 137 12.27 -19.00 18.46
CA THR A 137 12.86 -20.32 18.23
C THR A 137 13.30 -20.93 19.54
N ASP A 138 12.53 -21.87 20.07
CA ASP A 138 13.03 -22.90 20.95
C ASP A 138 12.96 -24.24 20.23
N ILE A 139 14.10 -24.62 19.66
CA ILE A 139 14.35 -25.98 19.16
C ILE A 139 14.75 -26.82 20.35
N ASP A 140 13.81 -27.54 20.93
CA ASP A 140 14.13 -28.62 21.89
C ASP A 140 14.36 -29.92 21.12
N ILE A 141 15.64 -30.31 21.04
CA ILE A 141 16.09 -31.59 20.52
C ILE A 141 16.15 -32.56 21.73
N GLY A 142 15.06 -33.26 21.99
CA GLY A 142 14.95 -34.23 23.11
C GLY A 142 14.63 -35.65 22.66
N SER A 143 15.68 -36.42 22.52
CA SER A 143 15.80 -37.87 22.76
C SER A 143 14.88 -38.89 22.06
N VAL A 144 15.50 -39.56 21.11
CA VAL A 144 15.18 -40.92 20.65
C VAL A 144 15.25 -41.90 21.83
N SER A 145 14.18 -42.66 22.09
CA SER A 145 14.22 -43.88 22.88
C SER A 145 13.64 -45.02 22.08
N THR A 146 14.53 -45.90 21.70
CA THR A 146 14.31 -47.25 21.17
C THR A 146 13.88 -48.19 22.30
N ASN A 147 12.88 -49.01 22.05
CA ASN A 147 12.61 -50.37 22.56
C ASN A 147 11.12 -50.67 22.39
N GLY A 148 10.66 -51.80 21.94
CA GLY A 148 11.22 -53.11 21.74
C GLY A 148 10.13 -54.01 21.18
N HIS A 149 10.57 -54.84 20.42
CA HIS A 149 10.06 -56.06 19.87
C HIS A 149 9.07 -56.83 20.77
N GLN A 150 7.89 -57.26 20.23
CA GLN A 150 7.30 -58.57 20.49
C GLN A 150 6.13 -58.89 19.56
N GLN A 151 6.36 -59.87 18.71
CA GLN A 151 5.40 -60.77 18.06
C GLN A 151 5.40 -62.08 18.89
N PRO A 152 4.58 -63.08 18.53
CA PRO A 152 3.16 -63.21 18.28
C PRO A 152 2.53 -64.25 19.22
N ASN A 153 1.21 -64.44 19.21
CA ASN A 153 0.66 -65.75 19.56
C ASN A 153 -0.62 -66.08 18.78
N ASP A 154 -0.47 -67.14 18.11
CA ASP A 154 -1.32 -68.04 17.42
C ASP A 154 -2.24 -68.81 18.42
N SER A 155 -3.42 -69.13 17.99
CA SER A 155 -4.26 -70.25 18.40
C SER A 155 -5.67 -70.07 17.89
N SER A 156 -6.05 -70.58 16.74
CA SER A 156 -6.61 -71.92 16.55
C SER A 156 -7.99 -72.19 17.25
N GLU A 157 -8.77 -72.76 16.41
CA GLU A 157 -9.93 -73.65 16.61
C GLU A 157 -11.32 -73.07 16.63
N THR A 158 -12.24 -73.47 15.88
CA THR A 158 -12.70 -74.75 15.32
C THR A 158 -14.25 -74.72 15.37
N ILE A 159 -14.92 -75.05 14.27
CA ILE A 159 -16.03 -75.99 14.04
C ILE A 159 -17.50 -75.57 14.36
N GLU A 160 -18.32 -75.93 13.37
CA GLU A 160 -19.71 -76.43 13.33
C GLU A 160 -20.85 -75.39 13.58
N THR A 161 -21.87 -75.33 12.77
CA THR A 161 -22.68 -76.27 12.01
C THR A 161 -23.38 -75.51 10.87
#